data_9adad4cb6c0830e0a0f3a3451c64c80b
#
_entry.id   9adad4cb6c0830e0a0f3a3451c64c80b
#
_cell.length_a   1.000
_cell.length_b   1.000
_cell.length_c   1.000
_cell.angle_alpha   90.00
_cell.angle_beta   90.00
_cell.angle_gamma   90.00
#
_symmetry.space_group_name_H-M   'P 1'
#
loop_
_entity.id
_entity.type
_entity.pdbx_description
1 polymer ?
#
loop_
_entity_poly.entity_id
_entity_poly.type
_entity_poly.pdbx_seq_one_letter_code
_entity_poly.pdbx_strand_id
1 'polypeptide(L)'
;KARDWDAYSALNMNDQIRPEAWVSADEKCNFLLQTVYSEWGAIGEAYRYGDKYAHSYRITYDEDIASKGPFGAANTTFKQRVWSNNKLAKLFHRKVPYEFEYTDLQAGIGFAHAEYAVFTTEQLLLERAEAYALSGELQKAVDDYNTIMKIYQNYPKTFTLKQIVDFYNGVDYYTPKKATVKKHFVKPVYTIDAEGSDQEALLQAILHLRRIMEVGEGYRMQDVKRYGIVIYRRQTNTSFTISAVTDSLTVDDPRRAIQLPQDVITSGLEPNDRIAVKDQGGNIMQDSGFIYEIKK
;
A
#
# COMPACT_ATOMS: atom_id res chain seq x y z
N LYS A 1 -18.23 -1.78 -13.89
CA LYS A 1 -18.23 -0.36 -14.27
C LYS A 1 -17.19 0.36 -13.43
N ALA A 2 -16.39 1.26 -13.99
CA ALA A 2 -15.45 2.07 -13.20
C ALA A 2 -16.20 3.06 -12.30
N ARG A 3 -15.60 3.39 -11.14
CA ARG A 3 -16.10 4.43 -10.24
C ARG A 3 -16.12 5.78 -10.94
N ASP A 4 -17.12 6.57 -10.73
CA ASP A 4 -17.16 7.97 -11.17
C ASP A 4 -16.28 8.82 -10.23
N TRP A 5 -15.01 8.91 -10.58
CA TRP A 5 -14.03 9.62 -9.78
C TRP A 5 -14.22 11.14 -9.75
N ASP A 6 -14.85 11.71 -10.77
CA ASP A 6 -15.15 13.14 -10.77
C ASP A 6 -16.26 13.43 -9.76
N ALA A 7 -17.34 12.66 -9.79
CA ALA A 7 -18.40 12.75 -8.78
C ALA A 7 -17.87 12.46 -7.36
N TYR A 8 -17.10 11.38 -7.19
CA TYR A 8 -16.53 11.03 -5.88
C TYR A 8 -15.56 12.09 -5.35
N SER A 9 -14.69 12.64 -6.20
CA SER A 9 -13.72 13.66 -5.78
C SER A 9 -14.36 15.02 -5.43
N ALA A 10 -15.56 15.28 -5.93
CA ALA A 10 -16.34 16.47 -5.59
C ALA A 10 -16.98 16.41 -4.19
N LEU A 11 -17.09 15.21 -3.60
CA LEU A 11 -17.63 15.06 -2.25
C LEU A 11 -16.72 15.69 -1.21
N ASN A 12 -17.33 16.22 -0.15
CA ASN A 12 -16.60 16.86 0.94
C ASN A 12 -15.75 15.82 1.70
N MET A 13 -14.46 16.13 1.88
CA MET A 13 -13.56 15.26 2.63
C MET A 13 -13.79 15.28 4.14
N ASN A 14 -14.33 16.36 4.67
CA ASN A 14 -14.54 16.52 6.10
C ASN A 14 -15.84 15.86 6.56
N ASP A 15 -16.75 15.58 5.63
CA ASP A 15 -18.01 14.92 5.92
C ASP A 15 -17.88 13.40 5.73
N GLN A 16 -18.71 12.65 6.43
CA GLN A 16 -18.78 11.20 6.31
C GLN A 16 -19.31 10.73 4.94
N ILE A 17 -19.89 11.64 4.17
CA ILE A 17 -20.47 11.37 2.84
C ILE A 17 -19.50 10.66 1.88
N ARG A 18 -18.22 10.97 1.93
CA ARG A 18 -17.25 10.36 1.01
C ARG A 18 -16.94 8.88 1.34
N PRO A 19 -16.66 8.51 2.59
CA PRO A 19 -16.53 7.09 2.96
C PRO A 19 -17.82 6.30 2.73
N GLU A 20 -18.99 6.86 3.05
CA GLU A 20 -20.28 6.24 2.81
C GLU A 20 -20.53 6.01 1.32
N ALA A 21 -20.21 6.99 0.46
CA ALA A 21 -20.30 6.82 -0.97
C ALA A 21 -19.33 5.75 -1.49
N TRP A 22 -18.16 5.58 -0.84
CA TRP A 22 -17.20 4.55 -1.21
C TRP A 22 -17.74 3.15 -1.02
N VAL A 23 -18.40 2.88 0.10
CA VAL A 23 -18.97 1.57 0.48
C VAL A 23 -20.45 1.43 0.08
N SER A 24 -21.01 2.37 -0.67
CA SER A 24 -22.40 2.29 -1.08
C SER A 24 -22.69 1.01 -1.89
N ALA A 25 -23.77 0.34 -1.55
CA ALA A 25 -24.29 -0.80 -2.30
C ALA A 25 -24.75 -0.44 -3.72
N ASP A 26 -25.09 0.83 -3.94
CA ASP A 26 -25.48 1.36 -5.25
C ASP A 26 -24.27 1.62 -6.16
N GLU A 27 -23.05 1.65 -5.59
CA GLU A 27 -21.83 1.86 -6.35
C GLU A 27 -21.44 0.60 -7.14
N LYS A 28 -21.65 0.65 -8.45
CA LYS A 28 -21.50 -0.49 -9.35
C LYS A 28 -20.07 -1.01 -9.53
N CYS A 29 -19.08 -0.33 -8.96
CA CYS A 29 -17.70 -0.81 -8.95
C CYS A 29 -17.40 -1.71 -7.75
N ASN A 30 -18.25 -1.74 -6.73
CA ASN A 30 -18.09 -2.60 -5.56
C ASN A 30 -18.66 -3.99 -5.86
N PHE A 31 -17.81 -5.02 -5.84
CA PHE A 31 -18.25 -6.40 -6.04
C PHE A 31 -18.52 -7.10 -4.73
N LEU A 32 -17.84 -6.69 -3.67
CA LEU A 32 -18.01 -7.28 -2.35
C LEU A 32 -17.88 -6.19 -1.29
N LEU A 33 -18.92 -6.06 -0.49
CA LEU A 33 -18.92 -5.25 0.73
C LEU A 33 -18.94 -6.17 1.93
N GLN A 34 -18.23 -5.80 2.96
CA GLN A 34 -18.16 -6.56 4.21
C GLN A 34 -18.25 -5.62 5.40
N THR A 35 -19.12 -5.96 6.34
CA THR A 35 -19.25 -5.30 7.64
C THR A 35 -18.50 -6.10 8.70
N VAL A 36 -17.74 -5.42 9.55
CA VAL A 36 -17.00 -6.02 10.66
C VAL A 36 -17.08 -5.15 11.90
N TYR A 37 -17.02 -5.76 13.09
CA TYR A 37 -16.82 -5.04 14.34
C TYR A 37 -15.42 -4.42 14.35
N SER A 38 -15.33 -3.12 14.25
CA SER A 38 -14.06 -2.42 14.16
C SER A 38 -14.21 -0.92 14.42
N GLU A 39 -13.30 -0.37 15.15
CA GLU A 39 -13.16 1.10 15.30
C GLU A 39 -12.38 1.72 14.14
N TRP A 40 -12.10 0.98 13.07
CA TRP A 40 -11.22 1.45 12.00
C TRP A 40 -11.73 2.75 11.36
N GLY A 41 -13.03 2.85 11.08
CA GLY A 41 -13.63 4.07 10.54
C GLY A 41 -13.42 5.28 11.46
N ALA A 42 -13.65 5.14 12.76
CA ALA A 42 -13.41 6.18 13.76
C ALA A 42 -11.94 6.56 13.86
N ILE A 43 -11.09 5.57 13.84
CA ILE A 43 -9.66 5.76 13.94
C ILE A 43 -9.12 6.38 12.65
N GLY A 44 -9.61 5.94 11.49
CA GLY A 44 -9.25 6.51 10.18
C GLY A 44 -9.72 7.94 10.01
N GLU A 45 -10.88 8.26 10.54
CA GLU A 45 -11.43 9.60 10.47
C GLU A 45 -10.56 10.65 11.15
N ALA A 46 -9.92 10.28 12.21
CA ALA A 46 -9.42 11.26 13.11
C ALA A 46 -7.99 11.57 12.89
N TYR A 47 -7.25 11.51 11.88
CA TYR A 47 -5.84 11.92 12.08
C TYR A 47 -5.28 11.56 13.47
N ARG A 48 -6.08 10.85 14.23
CA ARG A 48 -5.89 10.48 15.62
C ARG A 48 -4.91 9.33 15.71
N TYR A 49 -4.60 8.71 14.55
CA TYR A 49 -3.42 7.91 14.49
C TYR A 49 -2.24 8.81 14.81
N GLY A 50 -1.68 8.61 15.93
CA GLY A 50 -0.35 9.09 16.21
C GLY A 50 0.61 8.56 15.13
N ASP A 51 1.82 9.04 15.13
CA ASP A 51 2.89 8.64 14.22
C ASP A 51 3.10 7.12 14.13
N LYS A 52 2.62 6.39 15.13
CA LYS A 52 2.71 4.95 15.24
C LYS A 52 1.97 4.19 14.13
N TYR A 53 0.88 4.75 13.60
CA TYR A 53 0.01 4.07 12.64
C TYR A 53 -0.10 4.77 11.29
N ALA A 54 0.54 5.92 11.13
CA ALA A 54 0.56 6.65 9.87
C ALA A 54 1.81 6.33 9.07
N HIS A 55 1.70 6.42 7.75
CA HIS A 55 2.87 6.44 6.90
C HIS A 55 3.74 7.65 7.25
N SER A 56 5.02 7.43 7.47
CA SER A 56 5.96 8.52 7.71
C SER A 56 6.09 9.41 6.46
N TYR A 57 6.53 10.63 6.66
CA TYR A 57 6.91 11.54 5.57
C TYR A 57 7.83 10.84 4.55
N ARG A 58 8.75 10.00 5.02
CA ARG A 58 9.68 9.27 4.18
C ARG A 58 9.01 8.25 3.28
N ILE A 59 8.07 7.46 3.80
CA ILE A 59 7.30 6.51 2.99
C ILE A 59 6.50 7.29 1.95
N THR A 60 5.98 8.46 2.32
CA THR A 60 5.16 9.27 1.44
C THR A 60 5.97 9.93 0.32
N TYR A 61 7.15 10.46 0.62
CA TYR A 61 7.93 11.27 -0.32
C TYR A 61 9.12 10.56 -0.96
N ASP A 62 9.75 9.62 -0.28
CA ASP A 62 10.95 8.94 -0.77
C ASP A 62 10.67 7.55 -1.36
N GLU A 63 9.78 6.82 -0.73
CA GLU A 63 9.32 5.54 -1.27
C GLU A 63 8.10 5.69 -2.18
N ASP A 64 7.65 6.89 -2.22
CA ASP A 64 6.90 7.48 -3.25
C ASP A 64 5.54 6.97 -3.60
N ILE A 65 4.75 6.87 -2.58
CA ILE A 65 3.32 6.77 -2.83
C ILE A 65 2.80 8.07 -3.48
N ALA A 66 3.45 9.21 -3.28
CA ALA A 66 2.85 10.50 -3.64
C ALA A 66 3.60 11.33 -4.67
N SER A 67 4.83 11.04 -5.02
CA SER A 67 5.61 12.06 -5.69
C SER A 67 6.35 11.71 -6.96
N LYS A 68 6.62 10.44 -7.28
CA LYS A 68 7.48 10.13 -8.44
C LYS A 68 7.06 8.87 -9.19
N GLY A 69 6.24 9.04 -10.16
CA GLY A 69 5.93 8.02 -11.15
C GLY A 69 6.14 8.56 -12.55
N PRO A 70 6.00 7.75 -13.59
CA PRO A 70 6.01 8.22 -14.97
C PRO A 70 4.90 9.26 -15.21
N PHE A 71 3.88 9.26 -14.37
CA PHE A 71 2.75 10.19 -14.34
C PHE A 71 3.07 11.53 -13.67
N GLY A 72 4.18 11.68 -12.98
CA GLY A 72 4.53 12.85 -12.14
C GLY A 72 4.13 12.67 -10.68
N ALA A 73 3.85 13.75 -9.98
CA ALA A 73 3.46 13.71 -8.57
C ALA A 73 2.03 13.18 -8.39
N ALA A 74 1.87 12.04 -7.70
CA ALA A 74 0.59 11.39 -7.53
C ALA A 74 -0.45 12.26 -6.79
N ASN A 75 -0.03 13.01 -5.79
CA ASN A 75 -0.90 13.89 -4.99
C ASN A 75 -1.54 15.04 -5.79
N THR A 76 -0.96 15.43 -6.91
CA THR A 76 -1.50 16.48 -7.82
C THR A 76 -2.09 15.90 -9.09
N THR A 77 -1.66 14.71 -9.47
CA THR A 77 -2.02 14.08 -10.74
C THR A 77 -3.28 13.22 -10.61
N PHE A 78 -3.44 12.53 -9.47
CA PHE A 78 -4.58 11.65 -9.26
C PHE A 78 -5.79 12.42 -8.69
N LYS A 79 -6.98 12.05 -9.15
CA LYS A 79 -8.28 12.54 -8.63
C LYS A 79 -8.49 12.14 -7.16
N GLN A 80 -7.89 11.05 -6.77
CA GLN A 80 -7.91 10.57 -5.41
C GLN A 80 -7.08 11.50 -4.52
N ARG A 81 -7.75 12.24 -3.65
CA ARG A 81 -7.06 13.14 -2.73
C ARG A 81 -6.49 12.36 -1.57
N VAL A 82 -5.19 12.51 -1.44
CA VAL A 82 -4.45 12.04 -0.28
C VAL A 82 -4.49 13.12 0.79
N TRP A 83 -4.87 12.72 1.97
CA TRP A 83 -4.96 13.63 3.10
C TRP A 83 -3.61 13.77 3.80
N SER A 84 -3.15 15.00 4.02
CA SER A 84 -1.97 15.30 4.81
C SER A 84 -2.30 16.26 5.93
N ASN A 85 -1.83 15.99 7.13
CA ASN A 85 -1.86 16.91 8.23
C ASN A 85 -0.56 17.76 8.18
N ASN A 86 -0.68 19.07 8.38
CA ASN A 86 0.44 20.03 8.29
C ASN A 86 1.63 19.73 9.21
N LYS A 87 1.47 18.88 10.23
CA LYS A 87 2.55 18.50 11.16
C LYS A 87 3.11 17.10 10.91
N LEU A 88 2.35 16.24 10.27
CA LEU A 88 2.70 14.85 10.01
C LEU A 88 2.20 14.53 8.61
N ALA A 89 3.10 14.32 7.69
CA ALA A 89 2.74 13.91 6.33
C ALA A 89 2.11 12.52 6.38
N LYS A 90 0.82 12.45 6.63
CA LYS A 90 0.03 11.22 6.69
C LYS A 90 -0.64 11.04 5.35
N LEU A 91 -0.35 9.94 4.70
CA LEU A 91 -1.09 9.53 3.52
C LEU A 91 -2.31 8.73 3.95
N PHE A 92 -3.47 9.17 3.56
CA PHE A 92 -4.70 8.55 3.99
C PHE A 92 -5.84 8.81 3.00
N HIS A 93 -6.59 7.78 2.69
CA HIS A 93 -7.85 7.88 1.95
C HIS A 93 -9.00 7.52 2.87
N ARG A 94 -10.01 8.37 2.94
CA ARG A 94 -11.24 8.07 3.68
C ARG A 94 -12.11 7.16 2.82
N LYS A 95 -11.94 5.87 3.00
CA LYS A 95 -12.70 4.82 2.31
C LYS A 95 -13.60 4.03 3.24
N VAL A 96 -13.36 4.10 4.54
CA VAL A 96 -14.08 3.35 5.56
C VAL A 96 -14.89 4.33 6.42
N PRO A 97 -16.24 4.27 6.39
CA PRO A 97 -17.06 5.11 7.24
C PRO A 97 -16.90 4.71 8.70
N TYR A 98 -17.17 5.67 9.59
CA TYR A 98 -17.37 5.38 11.00
C TYR A 98 -18.85 5.14 11.25
N GLU A 99 -19.16 3.95 11.71
CA GLU A 99 -20.52 3.56 12.03
C GLU A 99 -20.58 3.04 13.45
N PHE A 100 -21.68 3.35 14.14
CA PHE A 100 -21.94 2.92 15.50
C PHE A 100 -23.34 2.33 15.59
N GLU A 101 -23.40 1.05 15.91
CA GLU A 101 -24.65 0.33 16.10
C GLU A 101 -25.05 0.38 17.58
N TYR A 102 -26.19 0.98 17.87
CA TYR A 102 -26.72 1.06 19.22
C TYR A 102 -27.48 -0.21 19.57
N THR A 103 -27.06 -0.90 20.61
CA THR A 103 -27.83 -1.99 21.25
C THR A 103 -28.84 -1.45 22.24
N ASP A 104 -28.55 -0.28 22.84
CA ASP A 104 -29.46 0.50 23.65
C ASP A 104 -29.28 1.98 23.33
N LEU A 105 -30.23 2.54 22.59
CA LEU A 105 -30.17 3.94 22.15
C LEU A 105 -30.35 4.93 23.33
N GLN A 106 -31.11 4.54 24.36
CA GLN A 106 -31.35 5.41 25.51
C GLN A 106 -30.15 5.47 26.43
N ALA A 107 -29.48 4.35 26.63
CA ALA A 107 -28.26 4.26 27.42
C ALA A 107 -27.00 4.66 26.63
N GLY A 108 -27.10 4.85 25.33
CA GLY A 108 -25.94 5.13 24.47
C GLY A 108 -24.97 3.94 24.36
N ILE A 109 -25.45 2.74 24.61
CA ILE A 109 -24.62 1.51 24.58
C ILE A 109 -24.71 0.87 23.20
N GLY A 110 -23.56 0.48 22.70
CA GLY A 110 -23.43 -0.16 21.38
C GLY A 110 -21.96 -0.47 21.06
N PHE A 111 -21.70 -0.71 19.80
CA PHE A 111 -20.37 -1.01 19.32
C PHE A 111 -20.11 -0.35 17.96
N ALA A 112 -18.84 0.00 17.74
CA ALA A 112 -18.40 0.51 16.45
C ALA A 112 -18.28 -0.62 15.44
N HIS A 113 -18.71 -0.37 14.22
CA HIS A 113 -18.42 -1.23 13.09
C HIS A 113 -17.93 -0.44 11.89
N ALA A 114 -17.39 -1.13 10.93
CA ALA A 114 -16.89 -0.56 9.71
C ALA A 114 -17.31 -1.39 8.51
N GLU A 115 -17.64 -0.71 7.42
CA GLU A 115 -17.90 -1.33 6.13
C GLU A 115 -16.70 -1.19 5.21
N TYR A 116 -16.38 -2.28 4.52
CA TYR A 116 -15.27 -2.34 3.58
C TYR A 116 -15.75 -2.74 2.20
N ALA A 117 -15.32 -2.01 1.19
CA ALA A 117 -15.33 -2.50 -0.18
C ALA A 117 -14.13 -3.45 -0.37
N VAL A 118 -14.35 -4.73 -0.06
CA VAL A 118 -13.28 -5.74 -0.02
C VAL A 118 -12.79 -6.13 -1.41
N PHE A 119 -13.64 -6.00 -2.42
CA PHE A 119 -13.28 -6.27 -3.80
C PHE A 119 -13.98 -5.28 -4.73
N THR A 120 -13.18 -4.61 -5.55
CA THR A 120 -13.65 -3.55 -6.45
C THR A 120 -13.18 -3.78 -7.89
N THR A 121 -13.81 -3.08 -8.83
CA THR A 121 -13.38 -3.10 -10.24
C THR A 121 -11.93 -2.63 -10.42
N GLU A 122 -11.52 -1.67 -9.61
CA GLU A 122 -10.17 -1.10 -9.65
C GLU A 122 -9.12 -2.13 -9.25
N GLN A 123 -9.38 -2.86 -8.17
CA GLN A 123 -8.52 -3.96 -7.72
C GLN A 123 -8.45 -5.06 -8.78
N LEU A 124 -9.60 -5.49 -9.31
CA LEU A 124 -9.64 -6.48 -10.38
C LEU A 124 -8.80 -6.07 -11.59
N LEU A 125 -8.84 -4.78 -11.96
CA LEU A 125 -8.08 -4.28 -13.11
C LEU A 125 -6.57 -4.30 -12.84
N LEU A 126 -6.15 -3.94 -11.62
CA LEU A 126 -4.74 -4.03 -11.19
C LEU A 126 -4.25 -5.48 -11.14
N GLU A 127 -5.06 -6.39 -10.61
CA GLU A 127 -4.72 -7.82 -10.55
C GLU A 127 -4.62 -8.44 -11.96
N ARG A 128 -5.51 -8.03 -12.87
CA ARG A 128 -5.45 -8.49 -14.25
C ARG A 128 -4.22 -7.96 -14.98
N ALA A 129 -3.87 -6.69 -14.77
CA ALA A 129 -2.64 -6.12 -15.31
C ALA A 129 -1.40 -6.88 -14.80
N GLU A 130 -1.37 -7.21 -13.52
CA GLU A 130 -0.32 -8.02 -12.91
C GLU A 130 -0.25 -9.42 -13.54
N ALA A 131 -1.38 -10.09 -13.71
CA ALA A 131 -1.44 -11.41 -14.32
C ALA A 131 -0.94 -11.38 -15.78
N TYR A 132 -1.31 -10.37 -16.56
CA TYR A 132 -0.79 -10.19 -17.92
C TYR A 132 0.72 -9.95 -17.93
N ALA A 133 1.23 -9.11 -17.03
CA ALA A 133 2.68 -8.87 -16.92
C ALA A 133 3.43 -10.17 -16.59
N LEU A 134 2.95 -10.94 -15.60
CA LEU A 134 3.54 -12.21 -15.20
C LEU A 134 3.48 -13.30 -16.28
N SER A 135 2.47 -13.27 -17.13
CA SER A 135 2.33 -14.20 -18.26
C SER A 135 3.08 -13.76 -19.52
N GLY A 136 3.81 -12.64 -19.49
CA GLY A 136 4.54 -12.11 -20.62
C GLY A 136 3.68 -11.32 -21.63
N GLU A 137 2.39 -11.14 -21.38
CA GLU A 137 1.47 -10.37 -22.22
C GLU A 137 1.58 -8.87 -21.91
N LEU A 138 2.79 -8.31 -22.03
CA LEU A 138 3.13 -6.97 -21.52
C LEU A 138 2.26 -5.86 -22.10
N GLN A 139 1.87 -5.95 -23.39
CA GLN A 139 1.02 -4.91 -23.98
C GLN A 139 -0.38 -4.90 -23.36
N LYS A 140 -0.95 -6.06 -23.04
CA LYS A 140 -2.26 -6.12 -22.37
C LYS A 140 -2.19 -5.53 -20.96
N ALA A 141 -1.07 -5.78 -20.26
CA ALA A 141 -0.83 -5.17 -18.95
C ALA A 141 -0.73 -3.63 -19.04
N VAL A 142 -0.05 -3.11 -20.07
CA VAL A 142 0.03 -1.66 -20.36
C VAL A 142 -1.35 -1.09 -20.70
N ASP A 143 -2.18 -1.81 -21.42
CA ASP A 143 -3.53 -1.36 -21.76
C ASP A 143 -4.42 -1.23 -20.51
N ASP A 144 -4.33 -2.20 -19.59
CA ASP A 144 -5.02 -2.12 -18.30
C ASP A 144 -4.47 -0.99 -17.43
N TYR A 145 -3.15 -0.85 -17.35
CA TYR A 145 -2.50 0.25 -16.65
C TYR A 145 -2.99 1.61 -17.18
N ASN A 146 -3.04 1.79 -18.50
CA ASN A 146 -3.54 2.99 -19.13
C ASN A 146 -5.04 3.22 -18.91
N THR A 147 -5.82 2.15 -18.80
CA THR A 147 -7.25 2.24 -18.44
C THR A 147 -7.42 2.86 -17.06
N ILE A 148 -6.62 2.41 -16.09
CA ILE A 148 -6.59 3.01 -14.74
C ILE A 148 -6.14 4.47 -14.81
N MET A 149 -5.07 4.77 -15.53
CA MET A 149 -4.57 6.13 -15.67
C MET A 149 -5.62 7.09 -16.22
N LYS A 150 -6.41 6.68 -17.22
CA LYS A 150 -7.51 7.49 -17.76
C LYS A 150 -8.58 7.83 -16.73
N ILE A 151 -8.88 6.89 -15.85
CA ILE A 151 -9.95 7.03 -14.86
C ILE A 151 -9.50 7.92 -13.69
N TYR A 152 -8.27 7.72 -13.23
CA TYR A 152 -7.79 8.28 -11.98
C TYR A 152 -7.06 9.61 -12.09
N GLN A 153 -6.56 9.98 -13.28
CA GLN A 153 -5.80 11.21 -13.43
C GLN A 153 -6.69 12.42 -13.70
N ASN A 154 -6.36 13.55 -13.08
CA ASN A 154 -6.96 14.84 -13.40
C ASN A 154 -6.69 15.26 -14.86
N TYR A 155 -5.50 14.92 -15.35
CA TYR A 155 -5.08 15.17 -16.73
C TYR A 155 -4.64 13.82 -17.32
N PRO A 156 -5.56 13.06 -17.92
CA PRO A 156 -5.29 11.71 -18.38
C PRO A 156 -4.08 11.64 -19.31
N LYS A 157 -3.12 10.79 -18.95
CA LYS A 157 -1.98 10.45 -19.81
C LYS A 157 -2.03 8.96 -20.08
N THR A 158 -1.54 8.58 -21.24
CA THR A 158 -1.30 7.19 -21.60
C THR A 158 0.20 6.99 -21.76
N PHE A 159 0.68 5.80 -21.45
CA PHE A 159 2.10 5.44 -21.47
C PHE A 159 2.31 4.26 -22.42
N THR A 160 3.39 4.29 -23.15
CA THR A 160 3.90 3.10 -23.84
C THR A 160 4.70 2.25 -22.86
N LEU A 161 4.85 0.96 -23.17
CA LEU A 161 5.73 0.08 -22.39
C LEU A 161 7.12 0.70 -22.24
N LYS A 162 7.69 1.21 -23.33
CA LYS A 162 9.01 1.85 -23.29
C LYS A 162 9.09 3.01 -22.31
N GLN A 163 8.10 3.87 -22.22
CA GLN A 163 8.09 4.99 -21.27
C GLN A 163 8.05 4.53 -19.82
N ILE A 164 7.30 3.45 -19.55
CA ILE A 164 7.25 2.83 -18.22
C ILE A 164 8.62 2.23 -17.88
N VAL A 165 9.17 1.44 -18.79
CA VAL A 165 10.48 0.78 -18.63
C VAL A 165 11.59 1.81 -18.42
N ASP A 166 11.67 2.81 -19.29
CA ASP A 166 12.69 3.88 -19.18
C ASP A 166 12.63 4.59 -17.81
N PHE A 167 11.40 4.86 -17.32
CA PHE A 167 11.24 5.49 -16.02
C PHE A 167 11.75 4.60 -14.89
N TYR A 168 11.26 3.35 -14.78
CA TYR A 168 11.62 2.49 -13.65
C TYR A 168 13.06 2.00 -13.73
N ASN A 169 13.65 1.87 -14.91
CA ASN A 169 15.07 1.56 -15.06
C ASN A 169 15.98 2.75 -14.74
N GLY A 170 15.45 3.97 -14.79
CA GLY A 170 16.11 5.18 -14.30
C GLY A 170 16.02 5.40 -12.78
N VAL A 171 15.20 4.61 -12.08
CA VAL A 171 15.05 4.71 -10.61
C VAL A 171 15.95 3.68 -9.93
N ASP A 172 16.71 4.15 -8.94
CA ASP A 172 17.51 3.25 -8.11
C ASP A 172 16.66 2.30 -7.28
N TYR A 173 17.18 1.11 -7.00
CA TYR A 173 16.53 0.18 -6.11
C TYR A 173 16.51 0.66 -4.66
N TYR A 174 15.48 0.27 -3.97
CA TYR A 174 15.31 0.46 -2.53
C TYR A 174 16.36 -0.35 -1.75
N THR A 175 17.14 0.34 -0.96
CA THR A 175 18.18 -0.25 -0.12
C THR A 175 18.05 0.26 1.32
N PRO A 176 18.77 -0.30 2.30
CA PRO A 176 18.82 0.27 3.65
C PRO A 176 19.04 1.78 3.69
N LYS A 177 19.93 2.29 2.85
CA LYS A 177 20.33 3.71 2.82
C LYS A 177 19.52 4.56 1.85
N LYS A 178 18.78 3.93 0.93
CA LYS A 178 18.06 4.63 -0.14
C LYS A 178 16.61 4.23 -0.16
N ALA A 179 15.73 5.16 0.19
CA ALA A 179 14.30 4.95 0.12
C ALA A 179 13.82 5.33 -1.29
N THR A 180 13.36 4.35 -2.06
CA THR A 180 12.86 4.54 -3.43
C THR A 180 11.61 3.71 -3.67
N VAL A 181 10.90 3.99 -4.74
CA VAL A 181 9.71 3.25 -5.13
C VAL A 181 10.05 1.86 -5.67
N LYS A 182 11.17 1.69 -6.35
CA LYS A 182 11.60 0.45 -6.99
C LYS A 182 12.17 -0.53 -5.96
N LYS A 183 11.61 -1.72 -5.88
CA LYS A 183 11.96 -2.72 -4.86
C LYS A 183 12.68 -3.90 -5.49
N HIS A 184 13.66 -4.48 -4.79
CA HIS A 184 14.18 -5.78 -5.16
C HIS A 184 13.12 -6.87 -4.91
N PHE A 185 12.96 -7.78 -5.86
CA PHE A 185 12.16 -8.99 -5.73
C PHE A 185 13.08 -10.14 -5.32
N VAL A 186 13.32 -10.28 -4.01
CA VAL A 186 14.39 -11.14 -3.48
C VAL A 186 14.07 -12.63 -3.61
N LYS A 187 12.85 -13.01 -3.31
CA LYS A 187 12.36 -14.40 -3.36
C LYS A 187 10.89 -14.38 -3.74
N PRO A 188 10.60 -13.98 -4.97
CA PRO A 188 9.20 -13.91 -5.41
C PRO A 188 8.61 -15.32 -5.52
N VAL A 189 7.28 -15.41 -5.30
CA VAL A 189 6.56 -16.68 -5.52
C VAL A 189 6.31 -16.96 -7.01
N TYR A 190 6.57 -15.98 -7.85
CA TYR A 190 6.43 -16.06 -9.30
C TYR A 190 7.79 -16.17 -9.96
N THR A 191 7.82 -16.75 -11.16
CA THR A 191 8.96 -16.58 -12.07
C THR A 191 8.86 -15.19 -12.69
N ILE A 192 9.87 -14.37 -12.46
CA ILE A 192 9.98 -13.00 -12.98
C ILE A 192 11.29 -12.90 -13.74
N ASP A 193 11.28 -12.19 -14.86
CA ASP A 193 12.48 -11.91 -15.63
C ASP A 193 13.49 -11.08 -14.81
N ALA A 194 14.74 -11.07 -15.25
CA ALA A 194 15.82 -10.40 -14.54
C ALA A 194 15.52 -8.92 -14.25
N GLU A 195 16.10 -8.40 -13.19
CA GLU A 195 16.04 -6.98 -12.85
C GLU A 195 16.46 -6.11 -14.04
N GLY A 196 15.69 -5.07 -14.30
CA GLY A 196 15.88 -4.19 -15.46
C GLY A 196 15.17 -4.66 -16.75
N SER A 197 14.54 -5.84 -16.74
CA SER A 197 13.71 -6.30 -17.86
C SER A 197 12.42 -5.49 -18.00
N ASP A 198 11.81 -5.56 -19.16
CA ASP A 198 10.51 -4.93 -19.44
C ASP A 198 9.42 -5.46 -18.50
N GLN A 199 9.43 -6.76 -18.24
CA GLN A 199 8.47 -7.39 -17.34
C GLN A 199 8.64 -6.88 -15.90
N GLU A 200 9.86 -6.87 -15.39
CA GLU A 200 10.15 -6.40 -14.03
C GLU A 200 9.76 -4.93 -13.87
N ALA A 201 10.15 -4.08 -14.81
CA ALA A 201 9.83 -2.66 -14.77
C ALA A 201 8.29 -2.41 -14.80
N LEU A 202 7.55 -3.16 -15.59
CA LEU A 202 6.09 -3.08 -15.64
C LEU A 202 5.45 -3.57 -14.34
N LEU A 203 5.95 -4.63 -13.73
CA LEU A 203 5.51 -5.08 -12.41
C LEU A 203 5.78 -4.02 -11.33
N GLN A 204 6.94 -3.35 -11.35
CA GLN A 204 7.22 -2.22 -10.47
C GLN A 204 6.18 -1.10 -10.64
N ALA A 205 5.79 -0.79 -11.88
CA ALA A 205 4.77 0.21 -12.18
C ALA A 205 3.39 -0.17 -11.61
N ILE A 206 2.98 -1.41 -11.79
CA ILE A 206 1.70 -1.92 -11.30
C ILE A 206 1.67 -1.91 -9.76
N LEU A 207 2.73 -2.38 -9.11
CA LEU A 207 2.84 -2.38 -7.65
C LEU A 207 2.89 -0.96 -7.07
N HIS A 208 3.53 -0.03 -7.76
CA HIS A 208 3.53 1.37 -7.37
C HIS A 208 2.12 1.97 -7.44
N LEU A 209 1.41 1.74 -8.54
CA LEU A 209 0.04 2.22 -8.71
C LEU A 209 -0.91 1.61 -7.68
N ARG A 210 -0.82 0.29 -7.44
CA ARG A 210 -1.56 -0.40 -6.38
C ARG A 210 -1.31 0.26 -5.02
N ARG A 211 -0.07 0.55 -4.72
CA ARG A 211 0.32 1.19 -3.47
C ARG A 211 -0.26 2.59 -3.28
N ILE A 212 -0.45 3.35 -4.38
CA ILE A 212 -1.12 4.65 -4.35
C ILE A 212 -2.62 4.47 -4.11
N MET A 213 -3.23 3.52 -4.80
CA MET A 213 -4.68 3.36 -4.80
C MET A 213 -5.21 2.66 -3.55
N GLU A 214 -4.46 1.72 -3.00
CA GLU A 214 -4.86 0.87 -1.85
C GLU A 214 -4.21 1.31 -0.53
N VAL A 215 -3.83 2.58 -0.43
CA VAL A 215 -3.27 3.13 0.81
C VAL A 215 -4.26 2.99 1.96
N GLY A 216 -3.83 2.33 3.03
CA GLY A 216 -4.64 2.13 4.23
C GLY A 216 -5.57 0.91 4.18
N GLU A 217 -5.62 0.17 3.09
CA GLU A 217 -6.51 -1.00 2.93
C GLU A 217 -5.87 -2.34 3.33
N GLY A 218 -4.60 -2.35 3.71
CA GLY A 218 -3.91 -3.55 4.20
C GLY A 218 -3.28 -4.46 3.12
N TYR A 219 -3.58 -4.27 1.85
CA TYR A 219 -3.11 -5.15 0.76
C TYR A 219 -1.60 -5.15 0.55
N ARG A 220 -0.91 -4.08 0.94
CA ARG A 220 0.54 -3.96 0.73
C ARG A 220 1.34 -5.12 1.31
N MET A 221 0.91 -5.70 2.42
CA MET A 221 1.61 -6.85 3.03
C MET A 221 1.54 -8.10 2.15
N GLN A 222 0.49 -8.25 1.36
CA GLN A 222 0.39 -9.33 0.38
C GLN A 222 1.44 -9.16 -0.72
N ASP A 223 1.60 -7.95 -1.27
CA ASP A 223 2.65 -7.66 -2.25
C ASP A 223 4.04 -7.90 -1.68
N VAL A 224 4.28 -7.43 -0.45
CA VAL A 224 5.55 -7.64 0.26
C VAL A 224 5.89 -9.12 0.37
N LYS A 225 4.90 -9.97 0.64
CA LYS A 225 5.09 -11.42 0.73
C LYS A 225 5.28 -12.05 -0.65
N ARG A 226 4.42 -11.75 -1.62
CA ARG A 226 4.43 -12.38 -2.94
C ARG A 226 5.70 -12.07 -3.73
N TYR A 227 6.21 -10.86 -3.62
CA TYR A 227 7.42 -10.41 -4.32
C TYR A 227 8.70 -10.52 -3.50
N GLY A 228 8.61 -10.95 -2.24
CA GLY A 228 9.79 -11.04 -1.38
C GLY A 228 10.44 -9.69 -1.09
N ILE A 229 9.65 -8.63 -0.98
CA ILE A 229 10.16 -7.28 -0.71
C ILE A 229 10.67 -7.20 0.72
N VAL A 230 11.88 -6.70 0.90
CA VAL A 230 12.45 -6.41 2.23
C VAL A 230 12.01 -5.03 2.68
N ILE A 231 11.62 -4.89 3.95
CA ILE A 231 11.26 -3.61 4.54
C ILE A 231 12.30 -3.22 5.57
N TYR A 232 12.77 -1.97 5.52
CA TYR A 232 13.71 -1.42 6.49
C TYR A 232 13.03 -0.41 7.41
N ARG A 233 13.23 -0.57 8.71
CA ARG A 233 12.83 0.41 9.71
C ARG A 233 13.92 1.46 9.87
N ARG A 234 13.68 2.62 9.28
CA ARG A 234 14.65 3.71 9.25
C ARG A 234 14.37 4.73 10.33
N GLN A 235 15.43 5.25 10.91
CA GLN A 235 15.39 6.50 11.66
C GLN A 235 15.82 7.65 10.76
N THR A 236 15.18 8.79 10.91
CA THR A 236 15.54 10.03 10.20
C THR A 236 15.92 11.10 11.21
N ASN A 237 16.86 11.94 10.82
CA ASN A 237 17.18 13.15 11.58
C ASN A 237 16.17 14.28 11.33
N THR A 238 16.38 15.44 11.95
CA THR A 238 15.52 16.61 11.78
C THR A 238 15.46 17.16 10.35
N SER A 239 16.45 16.84 9.53
CA SER A 239 16.50 17.19 8.09
C SER A 239 15.89 16.10 7.21
N PHE A 240 15.20 15.12 7.80
CA PHE A 240 14.59 13.99 7.11
C PHE A 240 15.59 13.10 6.33
N THR A 241 16.86 13.15 6.64
CA THR A 241 17.84 12.20 6.08
C THR A 241 17.91 10.94 6.93
N ILE A 242 18.11 9.79 6.27
CA ILE A 242 18.21 8.50 6.96
C ILE A 242 19.50 8.51 7.79
N SER A 243 19.35 8.45 9.11
CA SER A 243 20.46 8.44 10.07
C SER A 243 20.85 7.02 10.48
N ALA A 244 19.90 6.11 10.54
CA ALA A 244 20.13 4.72 10.88
C ALA A 244 19.04 3.80 10.33
N VAL A 245 19.35 2.52 10.23
CA VAL A 245 18.36 1.45 10.06
C VAL A 245 18.39 0.63 11.35
N THR A 246 17.26 0.57 12.02
CA THR A 246 17.16 -0.06 13.35
C THR A 246 16.63 -1.49 13.29
N ASP A 247 16.00 -1.86 12.18
CA ASP A 247 15.42 -3.19 11.99
C ASP A 247 15.13 -3.44 10.50
N SER A 248 15.03 -4.69 10.13
CA SER A 248 14.60 -5.11 8.80
C SER A 248 13.63 -6.28 8.89
N LEU A 249 12.65 -6.30 7.99
CA LEU A 249 11.74 -7.41 7.80
C LEU A 249 12.17 -8.14 6.53
N THR A 250 13.02 -9.15 6.70
CA THR A 250 13.56 -9.96 5.61
C THR A 250 12.53 -10.96 5.06
N VAL A 251 12.85 -11.65 3.97
CA VAL A 251 11.88 -12.53 3.29
C VAL A 251 11.42 -13.68 4.19
N ASP A 252 12.33 -14.29 4.92
CA ASP A 252 12.06 -15.45 5.77
C ASP A 252 11.82 -15.06 7.24
N ASP A 253 11.58 -13.78 7.52
CA ASP A 253 11.33 -13.29 8.87
C ASP A 253 9.97 -13.79 9.39
N PRO A 254 9.94 -14.49 10.54
CA PRO A 254 8.70 -15.03 11.10
C PRO A 254 7.68 -13.93 11.46
N ARG A 255 8.12 -12.69 11.67
CA ARG A 255 7.24 -11.55 11.91
C ARG A 255 6.37 -11.16 10.70
N ARG A 256 6.62 -11.75 9.52
CA ARG A 256 5.73 -11.63 8.35
C ARG A 256 4.39 -12.33 8.53
N ALA A 257 4.30 -13.28 9.47
CA ALA A 257 3.03 -13.87 9.85
C ALA A 257 2.24 -12.88 10.74
N ILE A 258 0.94 -12.74 10.49
CA ILE A 258 0.05 -11.99 11.37
C ILE A 258 -0.06 -12.76 12.68
N GLN A 259 0.05 -12.07 13.83
CA GLN A 259 -0.10 -12.71 15.12
C GLN A 259 -1.53 -13.21 15.31
N LEU A 260 -1.65 -14.33 15.98
CA LEU A 260 -2.94 -14.83 16.43
C LEU A 260 -3.60 -13.83 17.39
N PRO A 261 -4.94 -13.73 17.40
CA PRO A 261 -5.64 -12.93 18.40
C PRO A 261 -5.29 -13.36 19.84
N GLN A 262 -5.30 -12.39 20.74
CA GLN A 262 -4.87 -12.64 22.12
C GLN A 262 -5.73 -13.68 22.85
N ASP A 263 -7.01 -13.71 22.58
CA ASP A 263 -7.97 -14.69 23.11
C ASP A 263 -7.66 -16.13 22.66
N VAL A 264 -7.23 -16.29 21.42
CA VAL A 264 -6.79 -17.57 20.85
C VAL A 264 -5.52 -18.07 21.53
N ILE A 265 -4.54 -17.17 21.75
CA ILE A 265 -3.31 -17.50 22.48
C ILE A 265 -3.61 -17.86 23.94
N THR A 266 -4.48 -17.09 24.58
CA THR A 266 -4.90 -17.37 25.97
C THR A 266 -5.64 -18.69 26.11
N SER A 267 -6.30 -19.13 25.03
CA SER A 267 -6.96 -20.44 24.97
C SER A 267 -6.00 -21.60 24.73
N GLY A 268 -4.68 -21.35 24.67
CA GLY A 268 -3.64 -22.38 24.64
C GLY A 268 -3.01 -22.66 23.28
N LEU A 269 -3.30 -21.86 22.24
CA LEU A 269 -2.56 -21.93 20.98
C LEU A 269 -1.23 -21.19 21.10
N GLU A 270 -0.16 -21.80 20.60
CA GLU A 270 1.15 -21.18 20.56
C GLU A 270 1.16 -19.93 19.66
N PRO A 271 1.68 -18.80 20.13
CA PRO A 271 1.79 -17.60 19.33
C PRO A 271 2.79 -17.78 18.18
N ASN A 272 2.56 -17.07 17.07
CA ASN A 272 3.57 -16.97 16.03
C ASN A 272 4.84 -16.33 16.55
N ASP A 273 5.99 -16.84 16.13
CA ASP A 273 7.29 -16.31 16.51
C ASP A 273 7.43 -14.83 16.14
N ARG A 274 8.00 -14.04 17.04
CA ARG A 274 8.24 -12.59 16.89
C ARG A 274 9.71 -12.20 17.04
N ILE A 275 10.58 -13.18 17.07
CA ILE A 275 12.02 -12.94 17.19
C ILE A 275 12.52 -12.48 15.83
N ALA A 276 13.16 -11.32 15.79
CA ALA A 276 13.85 -10.83 14.59
C ALA A 276 14.96 -11.82 14.20
N VAL A 277 15.09 -12.04 12.89
CA VAL A 277 16.22 -12.85 12.38
C VAL A 277 17.52 -12.16 12.79
N LYS A 278 18.36 -12.90 13.46
CA LYS A 278 19.68 -12.44 13.89
C LYS A 278 20.73 -12.85 12.86
N ASP A 279 21.79 -12.05 12.76
CA ASP A 279 22.98 -12.45 12.01
C ASP A 279 23.67 -13.67 12.68
N GLN A 280 24.67 -14.25 12.01
CA GLN A 280 25.43 -15.38 12.56
C GLN A 280 26.17 -15.04 13.86
N GLY A 281 26.34 -13.77 14.20
CA GLY A 281 26.90 -13.28 15.45
C GLY A 281 25.87 -13.06 16.56
N GLY A 282 24.57 -13.34 16.29
CA GLY A 282 23.48 -13.17 17.25
C GLY A 282 22.97 -11.75 17.40
N ASN A 283 23.46 -10.80 16.58
CA ASN A 283 22.96 -9.42 16.57
C ASN A 283 21.70 -9.31 15.71
N ILE A 284 20.76 -8.47 16.13
CA ILE A 284 19.67 -8.06 15.27
C ILE A 284 20.31 -7.44 14.03
N MET A 285 19.92 -7.93 12.85
CA MET A 285 20.49 -7.49 11.58
C MET A 285 20.28 -5.98 11.40
N GLN A 286 21.30 -5.23 11.81
CA GLN A 286 21.40 -3.80 11.57
C GLN A 286 22.16 -3.55 10.29
N ASP A 287 21.90 -2.40 9.67
CA ASP A 287 22.37 -2.02 8.33
C ASP A 287 23.90 -1.93 8.14
N SER A 288 24.71 -2.11 9.15
CA SER A 288 26.15 -1.93 9.06
C SER A 288 26.90 -2.93 8.13
N GLY A 289 26.18 -3.78 7.42
CA GLY A 289 26.80 -4.76 6.52
C GLY A 289 25.88 -5.62 5.68
N PHE A 290 24.56 -5.34 5.65
CA PHE A 290 23.66 -6.14 4.84
C PHE A 290 23.74 -5.74 3.37
N ILE A 291 24.74 -6.28 2.71
CA ILE A 291 24.70 -6.39 1.25
C ILE A 291 23.87 -7.64 0.96
N TYR A 292 22.66 -7.47 0.45
CA TYR A 292 21.96 -8.54 -0.22
C TYR A 292 22.80 -8.90 -1.45
N GLU A 293 23.59 -9.96 -1.34
CA GLU A 293 24.10 -10.61 -2.53
C GLU A 293 22.91 -11.25 -3.24
N ILE A 294 22.43 -10.57 -4.26
CA ILE A 294 21.54 -11.19 -5.23
C ILE A 294 22.38 -12.26 -5.91
N LYS A 295 22.20 -13.50 -5.50
CA LYS A 295 22.76 -14.63 -6.27
C LYS A 295 22.08 -14.59 -7.63
N LYS A 296 22.87 -14.25 -8.64
CA LYS A 296 22.49 -14.32 -10.04
C LYS A 296 22.11 -15.74 -10.43
#